data_7ed51a8621c671817bb89f418858eda4
#
_entry.id   7ed51a8621c671817bb89f418858eda4
#
_cell.length_a   1.000
_cell.length_b   1.000
_cell.length_c   1.000
_cell.angle_alpha   90.00
_cell.angle_beta   90.00
_cell.angle_gamma   90.00
#
_symmetry.space_group_name_H-M   'P 1'
#
loop_
_entity.id
_entity.type
_entity.pdbx_description
1 polymer ?
#
loop_
_entity_poly.entity_id
_entity_poly.type
_entity_poly.pdbx_seq_one_letter_code
_entity_poly.pdbx_strand_id
1 'polypeptide(L)'
;MKTLAVCYSKTGNTKKVAESVVKKLKCDLDELQFDETAKTISSSRDPKDYDRVILLSPVWALSLSAPMKLYLAEHKADIKSYSLVVTCGKLGLKGCVGNCKKSIGKPPEHAMKIKAAAVKEGAFSIDGIV
;
A
#
# COMPACT_ATOMS: atom_id res chain seq x y z
N MET A 1 11.16 -10.41 -12.51
CA MET A 1 11.07 -9.66 -11.23
C MET A 1 9.88 -10.14 -10.42
N LYS A 2 10.11 -10.48 -9.17
CA LYS A 2 9.06 -10.97 -8.28
C LYS A 2 8.46 -9.79 -7.51
N THR A 3 7.16 -9.56 -7.68
CA THR A 3 6.46 -8.40 -7.08
C THR A 3 5.39 -8.86 -6.09
N LEU A 4 5.28 -8.15 -4.97
CA LEU A 4 4.26 -8.37 -3.96
C LEU A 4 3.43 -7.10 -3.79
N ALA A 5 2.12 -7.22 -3.88
CA ALA A 5 1.21 -6.13 -3.51
C ALA A 5 0.77 -6.36 -2.06
N VAL A 6 1.00 -5.38 -1.20
CA VAL A 6 0.59 -5.41 0.21
C VAL A 6 -0.50 -4.37 0.40
N CYS A 7 -1.67 -4.80 0.82
CA CYS A 7 -2.87 -3.97 0.89
C CYS A 7 -3.54 -4.02 2.25
N TYR A 8 -3.89 -2.86 2.78
CA TYR A 8 -4.88 -2.77 3.83
C TYR A 8 -6.08 -2.00 3.29
N SER A 9 -7.28 -2.53 3.50
CA SER A 9 -8.52 -1.88 3.06
C SER A 9 -9.59 -2.01 4.12
N LYS A 10 -10.09 -0.87 4.61
CA LYS A 10 -11.17 -0.86 5.60
C LYS A 10 -12.54 -0.91 4.93
N THR A 11 -12.73 -0.17 3.85
CA THR A 11 -14.03 -0.02 3.19
C THR A 11 -14.14 -0.72 1.84
N GLY A 12 -13.04 -1.33 1.38
CA GLY A 12 -13.00 -2.02 0.10
C GLY A 12 -12.43 -1.20 -1.05
N ASN A 13 -12.25 0.11 -0.91
CA ASN A 13 -11.70 0.95 -1.98
C ASN A 13 -10.26 0.59 -2.32
N THR A 14 -9.40 0.52 -1.31
CA THR A 14 -8.00 0.14 -1.52
C THR A 14 -7.88 -1.27 -2.09
N LYS A 15 -8.76 -2.17 -1.66
CA LYS A 15 -8.78 -3.54 -2.16
C LYS A 15 -9.09 -3.60 -3.65
N LYS A 16 -10.01 -2.79 -4.14
CA LYS A 16 -10.33 -2.72 -5.58
C LYS A 16 -9.11 -2.30 -6.38
N VAL A 17 -8.35 -1.33 -5.88
CA VAL A 17 -7.12 -0.90 -6.52
C VAL A 17 -6.08 -2.01 -6.50
N ALA A 18 -5.93 -2.69 -5.36
CA ALA A 18 -4.99 -3.80 -5.22
C ALA A 18 -5.31 -4.94 -6.18
N GLU A 19 -6.58 -5.27 -6.37
CA GLU A 19 -7.00 -6.29 -7.32
C GLU A 19 -6.62 -5.91 -8.75
N SER A 20 -6.74 -4.63 -9.10
CA SER A 20 -6.31 -4.14 -10.42
C SER A 20 -4.81 -4.25 -10.61
N VAL A 21 -4.03 -3.95 -9.57
CA VAL A 21 -2.57 -4.09 -9.60
C VAL A 21 -2.17 -5.56 -9.79
N VAL A 22 -2.78 -6.45 -9.03
CA VAL A 22 -2.51 -7.89 -9.12
C VAL A 22 -2.81 -8.41 -10.52
N LYS A 23 -3.94 -8.00 -11.08
CA LYS A 23 -4.35 -8.42 -12.42
C LYS A 23 -3.40 -7.90 -13.50
N LYS A 24 -2.99 -6.64 -13.41
CA LYS A 24 -2.12 -6.01 -14.40
C LYS A 24 -0.69 -6.55 -14.34
N LEU A 25 -0.14 -6.67 -13.15
CA LEU A 25 1.25 -7.09 -12.95
C LEU A 25 1.41 -8.60 -12.76
N LYS A 26 0.30 -9.32 -12.63
CA LYS A 26 0.29 -10.77 -12.37
C LYS A 26 1.18 -11.11 -11.16
N CYS A 27 0.98 -10.36 -10.08
CA CYS A 27 1.79 -10.49 -8.87
C CYS A 27 0.98 -11.08 -7.71
N ASP A 28 1.67 -11.43 -6.63
CA ASP A 28 1.04 -11.93 -5.43
C ASP A 28 0.42 -10.80 -4.62
N LEU A 29 -0.58 -11.14 -3.82
CA LEU A 29 -1.27 -10.19 -2.94
C LEU A 29 -1.17 -10.64 -1.49
N ASP A 30 -0.81 -9.71 -0.61
CA ASP A 30 -0.90 -9.89 0.83
C ASP A 30 -1.92 -8.87 1.35
N GLU A 31 -3.09 -9.35 1.74
CA GLU A 31 -4.15 -8.51 2.29
C GLU A 31 -4.05 -8.52 3.81
N LEU A 32 -3.65 -7.39 4.38
CA LEU A 32 -3.44 -7.27 5.82
C LEU A 32 -4.76 -7.34 6.59
N GLN A 33 -4.76 -8.10 7.68
CA GLN A 33 -5.85 -8.13 8.64
C GLN A 33 -5.42 -7.30 9.84
N PHE A 34 -6.33 -6.49 10.39
CA PHE A 34 -6.03 -5.59 11.49
C PHE A 34 -6.98 -5.83 12.66
N ASP A 35 -6.41 -6.11 13.83
CA ASP A 35 -7.16 -6.19 15.08
C ASP A 35 -7.08 -4.82 15.76
N GLU A 36 -8.17 -4.07 15.72
CA GLU A 36 -8.24 -2.72 16.29
C GLU A 36 -8.10 -2.71 17.81
N THR A 37 -8.51 -3.79 18.47
CA THR A 37 -8.45 -3.89 19.93
C THR A 37 -7.02 -4.16 20.39
N ALA A 38 -6.39 -5.16 19.81
CA ALA A 38 -5.01 -5.55 20.16
C ALA A 38 -3.96 -4.66 19.47
N LYS A 39 -4.34 -3.87 18.47
CA LYS A 39 -3.42 -3.06 17.66
C LYS A 39 -2.36 -3.91 16.98
N THR A 40 -2.77 -5.02 16.42
CA THR A 40 -1.88 -5.96 15.72
C THR A 40 -2.35 -6.22 14.31
N ILE A 41 -1.41 -6.64 13.45
CA ILE A 41 -1.71 -7.03 12.07
C ILE A 41 -1.34 -8.49 11.83
N SER A 42 -1.99 -9.08 10.84
CA SER A 42 -1.62 -10.39 10.30
C SER A 42 -1.30 -10.22 8.82
N SER A 43 -0.21 -10.83 8.38
CA SER A 43 0.19 -10.88 6.99
C SER A 43 0.44 -12.33 6.59
N SER A 44 0.34 -12.64 5.30
CA SER A 44 0.45 -14.00 4.81
C SER A 44 1.72 -14.27 3.99
N ARG A 45 2.49 -13.24 3.66
CA ARG A 45 3.69 -13.36 2.84
C ARG A 45 4.83 -12.55 3.41
N ASP A 46 6.06 -12.94 3.08
CA ASP A 46 7.26 -12.26 3.56
C ASP A 46 7.83 -11.38 2.43
N PRO A 47 7.94 -10.06 2.62
CA PRO A 47 8.42 -9.17 1.57
C PRO A 47 9.88 -9.42 1.16
N LYS A 48 10.69 -10.05 1.99
CA LYS A 48 12.07 -10.35 1.63
C LYS A 48 12.20 -11.35 0.48
N ASP A 49 11.14 -12.11 0.21
CA ASP A 49 11.10 -13.07 -0.89
C ASP A 49 10.82 -12.40 -2.25
N TYR A 50 10.65 -11.08 -2.26
CA TYR A 50 10.24 -10.33 -3.44
C TYR A 50 11.26 -9.25 -3.79
N ASP A 51 11.36 -8.95 -5.09
CA ASP A 51 12.25 -7.89 -5.58
C ASP A 51 11.64 -6.51 -5.41
N ARG A 52 10.31 -6.41 -5.50
CA ARG A 52 9.57 -5.17 -5.40
C ARG A 52 8.29 -5.36 -4.59
N VAL A 53 7.97 -4.37 -3.78
CA VAL A 53 6.73 -4.34 -3.01
C VAL A 53 5.90 -3.13 -3.44
N ILE A 54 4.62 -3.33 -3.66
CA ILE A 54 3.68 -2.24 -3.92
C ILE A 54 2.80 -2.11 -2.68
N LEU A 55 2.94 -0.99 -1.99
CA LEU A 55 2.19 -0.70 -0.76
C LEU A 55 0.91 0.03 -1.13
N LEU A 56 -0.22 -0.49 -0.69
CA LEU A 56 -1.53 0.12 -0.95
C LEU A 56 -2.23 0.37 0.39
N SER A 57 -2.53 1.63 0.66
CA SER A 57 -3.10 2.05 1.94
C SER A 57 -4.11 3.18 1.76
N PRO A 58 -5.21 3.20 2.53
CA PRO A 58 -6.00 4.40 2.63
C PRO A 58 -5.23 5.47 3.40
N VAL A 59 -5.59 6.74 3.18
CA VAL A 59 -5.03 7.86 3.93
C VAL A 59 -5.87 8.07 5.19
N TRP A 60 -5.22 8.03 6.35
CA TRP A 60 -5.86 8.35 7.64
C TRP A 60 -5.15 9.55 8.26
N ALA A 61 -5.89 10.65 8.46
CA ALA A 61 -5.35 11.87 9.04
C ALA A 61 -4.06 12.34 8.32
N LEU A 62 -4.11 12.38 6.98
CA LEU A 62 -3.02 12.82 6.10
C LEU A 62 -1.75 11.96 6.18
N SER A 63 -1.87 10.73 6.66
CA SER A 63 -0.75 9.78 6.72
C SER A 63 -1.21 8.37 6.37
N LEU A 64 -0.29 7.42 6.40
CA LEU A 64 -0.62 6.01 6.17
C LEU A 64 -1.57 5.51 7.24
N SER A 65 -2.40 4.52 6.88
CA SER A 65 -3.26 3.85 7.85
C SER A 65 -2.40 3.19 8.94
N ALA A 66 -2.96 3.06 10.14
CA ALA A 66 -2.26 2.42 11.26
C ALA A 66 -1.79 1.01 10.92
N PRO A 67 -2.60 0.13 10.27
CA PRO A 67 -2.12 -1.19 9.88
C PRO A 67 -0.91 -1.15 8.96
N MET A 68 -0.87 -0.22 8.01
CA MET A 68 0.27 -0.11 7.11
C MET A 68 1.52 0.38 7.84
N LYS A 69 1.37 1.29 8.80
CA LYS A 69 2.50 1.73 9.63
C LYS A 69 3.08 0.57 10.44
N LEU A 70 2.22 -0.29 10.98
CA LEU A 70 2.66 -1.50 11.70
C LEU A 70 3.41 -2.45 10.79
N TYR A 71 2.91 -2.62 9.57
CA TYR A 71 3.56 -3.46 8.58
C TYR A 71 4.98 -2.97 8.27
N LEU A 72 5.13 -1.67 8.04
CA LEU A 72 6.45 -1.08 7.77
C LEU A 72 7.38 -1.22 8.97
N ALA A 73 6.87 -1.06 10.19
CA ALA A 73 7.69 -1.24 11.39
C ALA A 73 8.26 -2.65 11.50
N GLU A 74 7.48 -3.66 11.09
CA GLU A 74 7.92 -5.06 11.13
C GLU A 74 8.85 -5.43 9.97
N HIS A 75 8.61 -4.89 8.77
CA HIS A 75 9.24 -5.38 7.54
C HIS A 75 10.14 -4.38 6.84
N LYS A 76 10.40 -3.23 7.43
CA LYS A 76 11.18 -2.15 6.79
C LYS A 76 12.55 -2.60 6.25
N ALA A 77 13.20 -3.51 6.96
CA ALA A 77 14.52 -4.01 6.56
C ALA A 77 14.45 -5.04 5.43
N ASP A 78 13.27 -5.60 5.18
CA ASP A 78 13.07 -6.67 4.20
C ASP A 78 12.62 -6.15 2.85
N ILE A 79 12.24 -4.88 2.76
CA ILE A 79 11.74 -4.26 1.53
C ILE A 79 12.92 -3.74 0.72
N LYS A 80 13.18 -4.36 -0.43
CA LYS A 80 14.31 -4.02 -1.30
C LYS A 80 14.02 -2.77 -2.14
N SER A 81 12.87 -2.75 -2.80
CA SER A 81 12.37 -1.58 -3.52
C SER A 81 10.86 -1.56 -3.41
N TYR A 82 10.25 -0.37 -3.52
CA TYR A 82 8.81 -0.28 -3.35
C TYR A 82 8.21 0.89 -4.11
N SER A 83 6.90 0.76 -4.35
CA SER A 83 6.04 1.84 -4.87
C SER A 83 4.88 2.01 -3.91
N LEU A 84 4.28 3.19 -3.89
CA LEU A 84 3.18 3.52 -2.99
C LEU A 84 1.94 3.95 -3.76
N VAL A 85 0.80 3.36 -3.43
CA VAL A 85 -0.51 3.80 -3.93
C VAL A 85 -1.38 4.09 -2.72
N VAL A 86 -1.96 5.29 -2.67
CA VAL A 86 -2.87 5.64 -1.59
C VAL A 86 -4.25 5.97 -2.15
N THR A 87 -5.28 5.59 -1.40
CA THR A 87 -6.65 5.99 -1.70
C THR A 87 -7.06 7.07 -0.72
N CYS A 88 -7.65 8.15 -1.21
CA CYS A 88 -7.91 9.32 -0.38
C CYS A 88 -9.06 10.15 -0.92
N GLY A 89 -9.53 11.15 -0.13
CA GLY A 89 -10.47 12.14 -0.60
C GLY A 89 -9.80 13.16 -1.51
N LYS A 90 -8.83 13.90 -0.99
CA LYS A 90 -8.08 14.92 -1.75
C LYS A 90 -6.59 14.92 -1.43
N LEU A 91 -6.24 14.89 -0.15
CA LEU A 91 -4.88 15.12 0.34
C LEU A 91 -4.34 13.90 1.08
N GLY A 92 -3.03 13.87 1.28
CA GLY A 92 -2.39 12.86 2.10
C GLY A 92 -1.24 12.11 1.45
N LEU A 93 -1.08 12.19 0.14
CA LEU A 93 0.02 11.47 -0.54
C LEU A 93 1.38 11.89 0.01
N LYS A 94 1.60 13.18 0.16
CA LYS A 94 2.89 13.70 0.66
C LYS A 94 3.21 13.17 2.06
N GLY A 95 2.23 13.14 2.95
CA GLY A 95 2.40 12.60 4.30
C GLY A 95 2.69 11.12 4.29
N CYS A 96 2.01 10.38 3.43
CA CYS A 96 2.23 8.93 3.27
C CYS A 96 3.63 8.63 2.73
N VAL A 97 4.08 9.38 1.73
CA VAL A 97 5.45 9.25 1.20
C VAL A 97 6.46 9.52 2.31
N GLY A 98 6.23 10.57 3.11
CA GLY A 98 7.06 10.88 4.26
C GLY A 98 7.15 9.75 5.27
N ASN A 99 6.02 9.11 5.58
CA ASN A 99 6.00 7.94 6.47
C ASN A 99 6.86 6.80 5.94
N CYS A 100 6.75 6.51 4.64
CA CYS A 100 7.52 5.44 4.01
C CYS A 100 9.02 5.76 4.01
N LYS A 101 9.39 6.98 3.63
CA LYS A 101 10.80 7.41 3.61
C LYS A 101 11.42 7.31 5.00
N LYS A 102 10.69 7.74 6.02
CA LYS A 102 11.18 7.70 7.41
C LYS A 102 11.35 6.26 7.90
N SER A 103 10.41 5.39 7.57
CA SER A 103 10.42 4.01 8.05
C SER A 103 11.42 3.15 7.29
N ILE A 104 11.40 3.20 5.96
CA ILE A 104 12.22 2.33 5.10
C ILE A 104 13.61 2.93 4.86
N GLY A 105 13.74 4.25 4.93
CA GLY A 105 15.02 4.92 4.76
C GLY A 105 15.33 5.34 3.34
N LYS A 106 14.40 5.17 2.41
CA LYS A 106 14.54 5.58 1.01
C LYS A 106 13.18 5.92 0.42
N PRO A 107 13.13 6.77 -0.64
CA PRO A 107 11.86 7.13 -1.25
C PRO A 107 11.30 5.96 -2.08
N PRO A 108 9.98 5.97 -2.35
CA PRO A 108 9.39 5.00 -3.26
C PRO A 108 9.88 5.26 -4.69
N GLU A 109 9.94 4.21 -5.50
CA GLU A 109 10.25 4.35 -6.93
C GLU A 109 9.16 5.14 -7.64
N HIS A 110 7.91 4.86 -7.29
CA HIS A 110 6.73 5.56 -7.79
C HIS A 110 5.74 5.76 -6.64
N ALA A 111 5.02 6.86 -6.66
CA ALA A 111 3.98 7.13 -5.68
C ALA A 111 2.81 7.80 -6.38
N MET A 112 1.59 7.33 -6.09
CA MET A 112 0.39 7.92 -6.66
C MET A 112 -0.78 7.88 -5.71
N LYS A 113 -1.72 8.80 -5.91
CA LYS A 113 -2.99 8.80 -5.18
C LYS A 113 -4.13 8.50 -6.13
N ILE A 114 -5.15 7.82 -5.63
CA ILE A 114 -6.38 7.57 -6.34
C ILE A 114 -7.52 8.06 -5.45
N LYS A 115 -8.37 8.93 -5.98
CA LYS A 115 -9.50 9.44 -5.22
C LYS A 115 -10.52 8.34 -4.97
N ALA A 116 -11.05 8.27 -3.76
CA ALA A 116 -12.03 7.26 -3.38
C ALA A 116 -13.25 7.29 -4.33
N ALA A 117 -13.69 8.47 -4.75
CA ALA A 117 -14.79 8.62 -5.70
C ALA A 117 -14.48 7.93 -7.04
N ALA A 118 -13.25 8.06 -7.53
CA ALA A 118 -12.83 7.42 -8.78
C ALA A 118 -12.82 5.89 -8.65
N VAL A 119 -12.44 5.39 -7.48
CA VAL A 119 -12.46 3.93 -7.22
C VAL A 119 -13.90 3.40 -7.28
N LYS A 120 -14.84 4.11 -6.64
CA LYS A 120 -16.26 3.72 -6.65
C LYS A 120 -16.84 3.69 -8.05
N GLU A 121 -16.42 4.61 -8.90
CA GLU A 121 -16.88 4.69 -10.29
C GLU A 121 -16.12 3.74 -11.23
N GLY A 122 -15.06 3.11 -10.76
CA GLY A 122 -14.20 2.28 -11.60
C GLY A 122 -13.34 3.09 -12.56
N ALA A 123 -13.25 4.41 -12.35
CA ALA A 123 -12.59 5.36 -13.26
C ALA A 123 -11.20 5.73 -12.75
N PHE A 124 -10.30 4.75 -12.60
CA PHE A 124 -8.94 5.00 -12.14
C PHE A 124 -7.93 4.22 -12.98
N SER A 125 -6.69 4.68 -12.97
CA SER A 125 -5.58 4.03 -13.64
C SER A 125 -4.43 3.81 -12.66
N ILE A 126 -3.75 2.67 -12.80
CA ILE A 126 -2.57 2.33 -12.00
C ILE A 126 -1.29 2.43 -12.82
N ASP A 127 -1.34 3.06 -13.99
CA ASP A 127 -0.18 3.15 -14.88
C ASP A 127 1.00 3.90 -14.26
N GLY A 128 0.74 4.74 -13.27
CA GLY A 128 1.79 5.50 -12.58
C GLY A 128 2.76 4.68 -11.73
N ILE A 129 2.49 3.39 -11.52
CA ILE A 129 3.35 2.51 -10.70
C ILE A 129 4.01 1.40 -11.51
N VAL A 130 3.80 1.37 -12.79
CA VAL A 130 4.33 0.28 -13.66
C VAL A 130 5.70 0.62 -14.21
#